data_659d918370e66a68e531fe91608fcd1e
#
_entry.id   659d918370e66a68e531fe91608fcd1e
#
_cell.length_a   1.000
_cell.length_b   1.000
_cell.length_c   1.000
_cell.angle_alpha   90.00
_cell.angle_beta   90.00
_cell.angle_gamma   90.00
#
_symmetry.space_group_name_H-M   'P 1'
#
loop_
_entity.id
_entity.type
_entity.pdbx_description
1 polymer ?
#
loop_
_entity_poly.entity_id
_entity_poly.type
_entity_poly.pdbx_seq_one_letter_code
_entity_poly.pdbx_strand_id
1 'polypeptide(L)'
;VPIIKEKNIMVFSDEIYAELCYDEKHYSIASYPEIRDQVLLISGFSKAFAMTGWRLGYMCGNKEIIDCIKSIRDYSIMGPATFVQYGGIEAIRGSDKDIERMKLEFERRRNYVVARLNEMGLKCAKPKGAFYCFPNVSSTGLTGHDFSIRLIKEKQVAVVPGTAFGENSVYNTRISYASRLEDLKEALNRIEEFVNNLKR
;
A
#
# COMPACT_ATOMS: atom_id res chain seq x y z
N VAL A 1 -17.06 -6.87 14.13
CA VAL A 1 -17.80 -8.14 14.13
C VAL A 1 -19.31 -7.90 14.31
N PRO A 2 -19.81 -7.19 15.37
CA PRO A 2 -21.26 -7.06 15.58
C PRO A 2 -22.03 -6.50 14.39
N ILE A 3 -21.58 -5.42 13.80
CA ILE A 3 -22.23 -4.77 12.63
C ILE A 3 -22.30 -5.73 11.43
N ILE A 4 -21.23 -6.48 11.16
CA ILE A 4 -21.17 -7.45 10.06
C ILE A 4 -22.25 -8.53 10.24
N LYS A 5 -22.39 -9.07 11.44
CA LYS A 5 -23.42 -10.07 11.77
C LYS A 5 -24.82 -9.49 11.68
N GLU A 6 -25.05 -8.36 12.35
CA GLU A 6 -26.38 -7.72 12.44
C GLU A 6 -26.90 -7.34 11.04
N LYS A 7 -26.05 -6.78 10.19
CA LYS A 7 -26.43 -6.30 8.86
C LYS A 7 -26.24 -7.34 7.75
N ASN A 8 -25.77 -8.53 8.10
CA ASN A 8 -25.44 -9.60 7.12
C ASN A 8 -24.56 -9.11 5.96
N ILE A 9 -23.47 -8.42 6.29
CA ILE A 9 -22.59 -7.79 5.31
C ILE A 9 -21.53 -8.79 4.85
N MET A 10 -21.30 -8.88 3.53
CA MET A 10 -20.12 -9.55 2.98
C MET A 10 -18.92 -8.62 3.05
N VAL A 11 -17.80 -9.13 3.51
CA VAL A 11 -16.53 -8.39 3.68
C VAL A 11 -15.49 -8.88 2.69
N PHE A 12 -14.97 -7.97 1.87
CA PHE A 12 -13.77 -8.18 1.06
C PHE A 12 -12.59 -7.55 1.79
N SER A 13 -11.72 -8.38 2.38
CA SER A 13 -10.55 -7.92 3.12
C SER A 13 -9.31 -8.03 2.23
N ASP A 14 -8.84 -6.90 1.68
CA ASP A 14 -7.58 -6.85 0.95
C ASP A 14 -6.42 -6.74 1.95
N GLU A 15 -5.72 -7.85 2.14
CA GLU A 15 -4.63 -8.01 3.11
C GLU A 15 -3.25 -8.09 2.42
N ILE A 16 -3.12 -7.51 1.22
CA ILE A 16 -1.87 -7.55 0.44
C ILE A 16 -0.65 -6.96 1.17
N TYR A 17 -0.86 -6.11 2.18
CA TYR A 17 0.17 -5.50 3.00
C TYR A 17 0.28 -6.09 4.42
N ALA A 18 -0.37 -7.21 4.71
CA ALA A 18 -0.39 -7.82 6.05
C ALA A 18 1.02 -8.04 6.63
N GLU A 19 1.98 -8.48 5.83
CA GLU A 19 3.35 -8.73 6.26
C GLU A 19 4.20 -7.44 6.35
N LEU A 20 3.72 -6.33 5.80
CA LEU A 20 4.40 -5.04 5.81
C LEU A 20 3.79 -4.09 6.85
N CYS A 21 3.52 -4.58 8.05
CA CYS A 21 3.14 -3.82 9.23
C CYS A 21 4.37 -3.63 10.12
N TYR A 22 4.62 -2.41 10.61
CA TYR A 22 5.86 -2.04 11.29
C TYR A 22 5.73 -2.05 12.82
N ASP A 23 4.90 -1.15 13.34
CA ASP A 23 4.82 -0.92 14.79
C ASP A 23 3.89 -1.93 15.49
N GLU A 24 3.00 -2.58 14.74
CA GLU A 24 1.99 -3.52 15.22
C GLU A 24 1.88 -4.73 14.30
N LYS A 25 1.45 -5.86 14.84
CA LYS A 25 1.13 -7.04 14.04
C LYS A 25 -0.21 -6.84 13.34
N HIS A 26 -0.32 -7.28 12.08
CA HIS A 26 -1.60 -7.33 11.39
C HIS A 26 -2.57 -8.32 12.04
N TYR A 27 -3.81 -7.93 12.16
CA TYR A 27 -4.91 -8.78 12.62
C TYR A 27 -5.93 -8.93 11.51
N SER A 28 -6.01 -10.11 10.93
CA SER A 28 -6.99 -10.41 9.89
C SER A 28 -8.40 -10.45 10.45
N ILE A 29 -9.36 -9.82 9.76
CA ILE A 29 -10.77 -9.94 10.10
C ILE A 29 -11.29 -11.37 9.89
N ALA A 30 -10.64 -12.16 9.04
CA ALA A 30 -10.97 -13.58 8.83
C ALA A 30 -10.62 -14.47 10.03
N SER A 31 -9.89 -13.93 11.04
CA SER A 31 -9.58 -14.66 12.28
C SER A 31 -10.77 -14.79 13.25
N TYR A 32 -11.87 -14.07 13.00
CA TYR A 32 -13.07 -14.14 13.82
C TYR A 32 -14.02 -15.25 13.33
N PRO A 33 -14.16 -16.36 14.07
CA PRO A 33 -14.94 -17.52 13.60
C PRO A 33 -16.40 -17.18 13.30
N GLU A 34 -16.97 -16.21 14.04
CA GLU A 34 -18.38 -15.84 13.98
C GLU A 34 -18.80 -15.18 12.66
N ILE A 35 -17.85 -14.69 11.88
CA ILE A 35 -18.10 -14.03 10.60
C ILE A 35 -17.29 -14.63 9.45
N ARG A 36 -16.59 -15.75 9.69
CA ARG A 36 -15.69 -16.35 8.71
C ARG A 36 -16.36 -16.61 7.36
N ASP A 37 -17.60 -17.04 7.35
CA ASP A 37 -18.37 -17.31 6.13
C ASP A 37 -18.79 -16.05 5.38
N GLN A 38 -18.71 -14.89 6.03
CA GLN A 38 -19.00 -13.58 5.45
C GLN A 38 -17.72 -12.85 4.97
N VAL A 39 -16.53 -13.43 5.16
CA VAL A 39 -15.26 -12.80 4.81
C VAL A 39 -14.63 -13.49 3.60
N LEU A 40 -14.25 -12.69 2.61
CA LEU A 40 -13.35 -13.06 1.54
C LEU A 40 -12.02 -12.34 1.77
N LEU A 41 -11.02 -13.08 2.21
CA LEU A 41 -9.65 -12.61 2.33
C LEU A 41 -8.98 -12.61 0.96
N ILE A 42 -8.43 -11.48 0.56
CA ILE A 42 -7.69 -11.31 -0.69
C ILE A 42 -6.25 -10.95 -0.33
N SER A 43 -5.30 -11.66 -0.89
CA SER A 43 -3.89 -11.34 -0.70
C SER A 43 -3.06 -11.87 -1.88
N GLY A 44 -1.74 -11.78 -1.78
CA GLY A 44 -0.88 -12.22 -2.86
C GLY A 44 0.60 -12.02 -2.59
N PHE A 45 1.39 -12.36 -3.58
CA PHE A 45 2.85 -12.43 -3.49
C PHE A 45 3.55 -11.12 -3.88
N SER A 46 2.80 -10.18 -4.46
CA SER A 46 3.37 -8.97 -5.06
C SER A 46 4.16 -8.10 -4.09
N LYS A 47 3.73 -8.00 -2.81
CA LYS A 47 4.28 -7.04 -1.85
C LYS A 47 5.22 -7.69 -0.86
N ALA A 48 4.73 -8.61 -0.05
CA ALA A 48 5.53 -9.31 0.96
C ALA A 48 6.71 -10.09 0.35
N PHE A 49 6.50 -10.70 -0.80
CA PHE A 49 7.51 -11.54 -1.47
C PHE A 49 8.25 -10.83 -2.62
N ALA A 50 8.04 -9.50 -2.80
CA ALA A 50 8.62 -8.72 -3.90
C ALA A 50 8.36 -9.31 -5.31
N MET A 51 7.24 -10.03 -5.50
CA MET A 51 6.88 -10.77 -6.71
C MET A 51 5.84 -10.03 -7.57
N THR A 52 5.96 -8.70 -7.72
CA THR A 52 4.98 -7.89 -8.48
C THR A 52 4.82 -8.35 -9.92
N GLY A 53 5.93 -8.66 -10.60
CA GLY A 53 5.94 -9.13 -11.99
C GLY A 53 5.42 -10.55 -12.20
N TRP A 54 5.35 -11.35 -11.15
CA TRP A 54 4.92 -12.75 -11.20
C TRP A 54 3.40 -12.91 -11.34
N ARG A 55 2.64 -11.87 -11.05
CA ARG A 55 1.17 -11.84 -11.16
C ARG A 55 0.47 -12.98 -10.41
N LEU A 56 0.88 -13.23 -9.17
CA LEU A 56 0.34 -14.28 -8.31
C LEU A 56 -0.38 -13.71 -7.10
N GLY A 57 -1.61 -14.15 -6.89
CA GLY A 57 -2.44 -13.81 -5.74
C GLY A 57 -3.34 -14.97 -5.37
N TYR A 58 -4.01 -14.85 -4.25
CA TYR A 58 -4.95 -15.85 -3.76
C TYR A 58 -6.13 -15.20 -3.04
N MET A 59 -7.20 -15.97 -2.96
CA MET A 59 -8.40 -15.59 -2.21
C MET A 59 -8.85 -16.77 -1.35
N CYS A 60 -9.26 -16.50 -0.13
CA CYS A 60 -9.75 -17.49 0.82
C CYS A 60 -11.12 -17.04 1.37
N GLY A 61 -12.06 -17.98 1.53
CA GLY A 61 -13.38 -17.67 2.06
C GLY A 61 -14.34 -18.85 1.96
N ASN A 62 -15.63 -18.57 2.09
CA ASN A 62 -16.69 -19.57 1.98
C ASN A 62 -16.61 -20.31 0.64
N LYS A 63 -16.73 -21.65 0.69
CA LYS A 63 -16.56 -22.53 -0.47
C LYS A 63 -17.51 -22.19 -1.62
N GLU A 64 -18.76 -21.91 -1.34
CA GLU A 64 -19.76 -21.63 -2.38
C GLU A 64 -19.40 -20.36 -3.17
N ILE A 65 -18.96 -19.32 -2.46
CA ILE A 65 -18.53 -18.06 -3.06
C ILE A 65 -17.25 -18.27 -3.87
N ILE A 66 -16.29 -19.01 -3.33
CA ILE A 66 -15.03 -19.33 -4.04
C ILE A 66 -15.31 -20.13 -5.31
N ASP A 67 -16.25 -21.09 -5.30
CA ASP A 67 -16.59 -21.85 -6.50
C ASP A 67 -17.23 -20.96 -7.58
N CYS A 68 -18.06 -19.99 -7.21
CA CYS A 68 -18.58 -19.00 -8.16
C CYS A 68 -17.45 -18.13 -8.75
N ILE A 69 -16.53 -17.67 -7.91
CA ILE A 69 -15.37 -16.85 -8.34
C ILE A 69 -14.45 -17.64 -9.27
N LYS A 70 -14.23 -18.95 -8.98
CA LYS A 70 -13.45 -19.83 -9.89
C LYS A 70 -14.04 -19.89 -11.29
N SER A 71 -15.37 -20.00 -11.40
CA SER A 71 -16.03 -20.00 -12.70
C SER A 71 -15.76 -18.70 -13.48
N ILE A 72 -15.87 -17.54 -12.82
CA ILE A 72 -15.57 -16.24 -13.44
C ILE A 72 -14.08 -16.17 -13.84
N ARG A 73 -13.18 -16.59 -12.96
CA ARG A 73 -11.74 -16.62 -13.21
C ARG A 73 -11.39 -17.45 -14.44
N ASP A 74 -11.97 -18.65 -14.56
CA ASP A 74 -11.65 -19.59 -15.63
C ASP A 74 -12.00 -19.03 -17.01
N TYR A 75 -13.07 -18.20 -17.09
CA TYR A 75 -13.42 -17.49 -18.32
C TYR A 75 -12.72 -16.14 -18.52
N SER A 76 -12.09 -15.57 -17.49
CA SER A 76 -11.41 -14.29 -17.58
C SER A 76 -9.91 -14.41 -17.82
N ILE A 77 -9.22 -15.21 -17.01
CA ILE A 77 -7.76 -15.31 -16.98
C ILE A 77 -7.24 -16.76 -16.94
N MET A 78 -8.11 -17.76 -16.93
CA MET A 78 -7.81 -19.21 -16.75
C MET A 78 -7.09 -19.51 -15.43
N GLY A 79 -5.89 -18.99 -15.23
CA GLY A 79 -5.10 -19.15 -14.00
C GLY A 79 -3.66 -18.67 -14.17
N PRO A 80 -2.89 -18.61 -13.07
CA PRO A 80 -1.49 -18.25 -13.14
C PRO A 80 -0.67 -19.35 -13.84
N ALA A 81 0.42 -18.96 -14.52
CA ALA A 81 1.33 -19.90 -15.15
C ALA A 81 1.89 -20.91 -14.12
N THR A 82 2.08 -22.16 -14.55
CA THR A 82 2.46 -23.25 -13.64
C THR A 82 3.76 -22.98 -12.90
N PHE A 83 4.80 -22.48 -13.57
CA PHE A 83 6.08 -22.15 -12.92
C PHE A 83 5.96 -21.06 -11.86
N VAL A 84 5.03 -20.11 -12.05
CA VAL A 84 4.73 -19.05 -11.06
C VAL A 84 4.16 -19.64 -9.78
N GLN A 85 3.31 -20.67 -9.90
CA GLN A 85 2.73 -21.37 -8.74
C GLN A 85 3.81 -22.08 -7.93
N TYR A 86 4.77 -22.75 -8.60
CA TYR A 86 5.94 -23.34 -7.92
C TYR A 86 6.78 -22.26 -7.22
N GLY A 87 7.01 -21.12 -7.88
CA GLY A 87 7.68 -19.98 -7.25
C GLY A 87 6.95 -19.48 -5.99
N GLY A 88 5.61 -19.46 -6.02
CA GLY A 88 4.80 -19.11 -4.85
C GLY A 88 4.93 -20.12 -3.70
N ILE A 89 5.00 -21.42 -4.00
CA ILE A 89 5.21 -22.46 -2.99
C ILE A 89 6.56 -22.26 -2.29
N GLU A 90 7.63 -22.01 -3.03
CA GLU A 90 8.95 -21.77 -2.47
C GLU A 90 9.02 -20.45 -1.69
N ALA A 91 8.34 -19.41 -2.15
CA ALA A 91 8.24 -18.14 -1.43
C ALA A 91 7.61 -18.34 -0.03
N ILE A 92 6.51 -19.10 0.07
CA ILE A 92 5.87 -19.38 1.37
C ILE A 92 6.78 -20.21 2.28
N ARG A 93 7.57 -21.13 1.73
CA ARG A 93 8.39 -22.04 2.51
C ARG A 93 9.66 -21.44 3.08
N GLY A 94 10.23 -20.44 2.42
CA GLY A 94 11.60 -20.02 2.71
C GLY A 94 11.87 -18.53 2.83
N SER A 95 10.88 -17.64 2.69
CA SER A 95 11.14 -16.20 2.57
C SER A 95 11.00 -15.38 3.86
N ASP A 96 10.73 -15.96 5.01
CA ASP A 96 10.47 -15.22 6.26
C ASP A 96 11.58 -14.22 6.60
N LYS A 97 12.84 -14.64 6.47
CA LYS A 97 14.00 -13.79 6.74
C LYS A 97 14.13 -12.64 5.74
N ASP A 98 13.77 -12.88 4.47
CA ASP A 98 13.83 -11.88 3.42
C ASP A 98 12.70 -10.86 3.59
N ILE A 99 11.51 -11.31 3.96
CA ILE A 99 10.37 -10.45 4.29
C ILE A 99 10.74 -9.52 5.46
N GLU A 100 11.29 -10.06 6.55
CA GLU A 100 11.67 -9.27 7.71
C GLU A 100 12.77 -8.26 7.37
N ARG A 101 13.80 -8.66 6.62
CA ARG A 101 14.85 -7.75 6.13
C ARG A 101 14.29 -6.60 5.30
N MET A 102 13.38 -6.91 4.37
CA MET A 102 12.72 -5.92 3.52
C MET A 102 11.82 -4.98 4.34
N LYS A 103 11.08 -5.51 5.30
CA LYS A 103 10.23 -4.75 6.23
C LYS A 103 11.04 -3.75 7.05
N LEU A 104 12.16 -4.17 7.64
CA LEU A 104 13.07 -3.29 8.38
C LEU A 104 13.61 -2.15 7.50
N GLU A 105 13.96 -2.44 6.25
CA GLU A 105 14.43 -1.40 5.33
C GLU A 105 13.30 -0.42 4.96
N PHE A 106 12.08 -0.89 4.71
CA PHE A 106 10.93 0.00 4.49
C PHE A 106 10.59 0.83 5.73
N GLU A 107 10.71 0.27 6.91
CA GLU A 107 10.52 1.00 8.15
C GLU A 107 11.54 2.14 8.30
N ARG A 108 12.81 1.88 8.02
CA ARG A 108 13.87 2.88 8.02
C ARG A 108 13.58 4.02 7.05
N ARG A 109 13.17 3.69 5.81
CA ARG A 109 12.78 4.67 4.79
C ARG A 109 11.57 5.47 5.20
N ARG A 110 10.53 4.82 5.73
CA ARG A 110 9.34 5.48 6.30
C ARG A 110 9.73 6.54 7.32
N ASN A 111 10.52 6.15 8.30
CA ASN A 111 10.91 7.05 9.39
C ASN A 111 11.65 8.27 8.84
N TYR A 112 12.57 8.09 7.90
CA TYR A 112 13.29 9.17 7.25
C TYR A 112 12.36 10.09 6.44
N VAL A 113 11.53 9.51 5.56
CA VAL A 113 10.63 10.29 4.68
C VAL A 113 9.63 11.10 5.50
N VAL A 114 9.00 10.49 6.51
CA VAL A 114 7.99 11.16 7.35
C VAL A 114 8.63 12.29 8.16
N ALA A 115 9.81 12.10 8.72
CA ALA A 115 10.54 13.16 9.44
C ALA A 115 10.80 14.36 8.53
N ARG A 116 11.40 14.12 7.35
CA ARG A 116 11.71 15.19 6.38
C ARG A 116 10.48 15.95 5.89
N LEU A 117 9.36 15.25 5.63
CA LEU A 117 8.12 15.92 5.22
C LEU A 117 7.57 16.84 6.32
N ASN A 118 7.57 16.39 7.56
CA ASN A 118 7.13 17.20 8.68
C ASN A 118 8.05 18.41 8.95
N GLU A 119 9.37 18.27 8.81
CA GLU A 119 10.35 19.35 8.89
C GLU A 119 10.08 20.44 7.83
N MET A 120 9.66 20.07 6.63
CA MET A 120 9.25 21.00 5.56
C MET A 120 7.91 21.70 5.85
N GLY A 121 7.16 21.27 6.88
CA GLY A 121 5.82 21.75 7.20
C GLY A 121 4.70 21.06 6.41
N LEU A 122 5.01 19.94 5.75
CA LEU A 122 4.02 19.06 5.09
C LEU A 122 3.54 18.02 6.08
N LYS A 123 2.47 18.32 6.81
CA LYS A 123 1.95 17.45 7.88
C LYS A 123 1.69 16.04 7.37
N CYS A 124 2.45 15.06 7.87
CA CYS A 124 2.37 13.67 7.50
C CYS A 124 2.26 12.78 8.74
N ALA A 125 1.16 12.04 8.85
CA ALA A 125 1.03 11.00 9.86
C ALA A 125 1.99 9.85 9.56
N LYS A 126 2.55 9.23 10.60
CA LYS A 126 3.43 8.06 10.46
C LYS A 126 2.60 6.82 10.09
N PRO A 127 2.75 6.23 8.89
CA PRO A 127 1.99 5.05 8.52
C PRO A 127 2.45 3.83 9.33
N LYS A 128 1.51 2.98 9.72
CA LYS A 128 1.79 1.75 10.47
C LYS A 128 2.10 0.54 9.57
N GLY A 129 1.92 0.67 8.25
CA GLY A 129 2.16 -0.40 7.29
C GLY A 129 2.30 0.11 5.87
N ALA A 130 2.44 -0.81 4.91
CA ALA A 130 2.70 -0.58 3.50
C ALA A 130 4.00 0.22 3.26
N PHE A 131 4.14 0.85 2.10
CA PHE A 131 5.29 1.70 1.75
C PHE A 131 4.85 3.02 1.14
N TYR A 132 3.77 3.59 1.68
CA TYR A 132 3.24 4.89 1.28
C TYR A 132 3.07 5.80 2.48
N CYS A 133 3.27 7.11 2.27
CA CYS A 133 2.81 8.16 3.16
C CYS A 133 1.89 9.13 2.42
N PHE A 134 1.12 9.91 3.19
CA PHE A 134 0.03 10.73 2.66
C PHE A 134 0.06 12.14 3.27
N PRO A 135 1.12 12.94 2.99
CA PRO A 135 1.26 14.27 3.54
C PRO A 135 0.17 15.21 3.06
N ASN A 136 -0.20 16.15 3.93
CA ASN A 136 -1.04 17.28 3.61
C ASN A 136 -0.18 18.45 3.13
N VAL A 137 -0.48 18.99 1.96
CA VAL A 137 0.29 20.06 1.31
C VAL A 137 -0.39 21.44 1.41
N SER A 138 -1.50 21.57 2.13
CA SER A 138 -2.26 22.83 2.25
C SER A 138 -1.43 24.01 2.76
N SER A 139 -0.38 23.74 3.54
CA SER A 139 0.57 24.77 4.01
C SER A 139 1.32 25.48 2.88
N THR A 140 1.30 24.92 1.67
CA THR A 140 1.91 25.53 0.47
C THR A 140 0.94 26.45 -0.29
N GLY A 141 -0.32 26.52 0.10
CA GLY A 141 -1.39 27.22 -0.62
C GLY A 141 -1.91 26.45 -1.85
N LEU A 142 -1.36 25.30 -2.17
CA LEU A 142 -1.75 24.50 -3.33
C LEU A 142 -2.69 23.34 -2.95
N THR A 143 -3.53 22.93 -3.91
CA THR A 143 -4.20 21.62 -3.83
C THR A 143 -3.18 20.50 -4.06
N GLY A 144 -3.50 19.27 -3.63
CA GLY A 144 -2.65 18.09 -3.90
C GLY A 144 -2.45 17.84 -5.40
N HIS A 145 -3.45 18.20 -6.22
CA HIS A 145 -3.36 18.12 -7.69
C HIS A 145 -2.34 19.12 -8.23
N ASP A 146 -2.50 20.41 -7.91
CA ASP A 146 -1.61 21.46 -8.40
C ASP A 146 -0.18 21.29 -7.88
N PHE A 147 -0.04 20.87 -6.63
CA PHE A 147 1.26 20.51 -6.05
C PHE A 147 1.93 19.40 -6.86
N SER A 148 1.21 18.32 -7.18
CA SER A 148 1.76 17.19 -7.93
C SER A 148 2.17 17.57 -9.36
N ILE A 149 1.33 18.35 -10.06
CA ILE A 149 1.62 18.80 -11.44
C ILE A 149 2.79 19.77 -11.49
N ARG A 150 2.85 20.72 -10.56
CA ARG A 150 3.96 21.68 -10.51
C ARG A 150 5.26 21.01 -10.09
N LEU A 151 5.21 20.13 -9.09
CA LEU A 151 6.37 19.38 -8.60
C LEU A 151 7.04 18.56 -9.71
N ILE A 152 6.25 17.84 -10.52
CA ILE A 152 6.82 17.06 -11.63
C ILE A 152 7.41 17.96 -12.71
N LYS A 153 6.78 19.09 -13.04
CA LYS A 153 7.25 20.02 -14.07
C LYS A 153 8.50 20.78 -13.63
N GLU A 154 8.52 21.27 -12.40
CA GLU A 154 9.57 22.19 -11.91
C GLU A 154 10.75 21.42 -11.27
N LYS A 155 10.52 20.23 -10.71
CA LYS A 155 11.51 19.50 -9.92
C LYS A 155 11.69 18.03 -10.35
N GLN A 156 10.94 17.55 -11.34
CA GLN A 156 11.03 16.18 -11.85
C GLN A 156 10.81 15.11 -10.77
N VAL A 157 9.94 15.40 -9.80
CA VAL A 157 9.52 14.47 -8.76
C VAL A 157 8.04 14.16 -8.94
N ALA A 158 7.73 12.87 -9.13
CA ALA A 158 6.38 12.39 -9.33
C ALA A 158 5.75 11.94 -8.00
N VAL A 159 4.59 12.50 -7.69
CA VAL A 159 3.73 12.08 -6.57
C VAL A 159 2.31 11.92 -7.08
N VAL A 160 1.45 11.20 -6.37
CA VAL A 160 0.06 10.98 -6.80
C VAL A 160 -0.87 11.93 -6.05
N PRO A 161 -1.72 12.72 -6.76
CA PRO A 161 -2.71 13.56 -6.10
C PRO A 161 -3.64 12.76 -5.19
N GLY A 162 -3.97 13.31 -4.03
CA GLY A 162 -4.82 12.63 -3.04
C GLY A 162 -6.24 12.34 -3.55
N THR A 163 -6.76 13.17 -4.44
CA THR A 163 -8.08 12.97 -5.08
C THR A 163 -8.21 11.67 -5.87
N ALA A 164 -7.10 11.06 -6.29
CA ALA A 164 -7.10 9.71 -6.86
C ALA A 164 -7.54 8.62 -5.85
N PHE A 165 -7.61 8.94 -4.56
CA PHE A 165 -7.97 8.04 -3.47
C PHE A 165 -9.25 8.46 -2.73
N GLY A 166 -9.90 9.51 -3.16
CA GLY A 166 -11.17 10.00 -2.61
C GLY A 166 -11.26 11.53 -2.60
N GLU A 167 -12.45 12.04 -2.81
CA GLU A 167 -12.73 13.49 -2.94
C GLU A 167 -12.34 14.31 -1.70
N ASN A 168 -12.38 13.71 -0.51
CA ASN A 168 -12.00 14.37 0.74
C ASN A 168 -10.49 14.62 0.87
N SER A 169 -9.67 14.15 -0.07
CA SER A 169 -8.21 14.22 -0.04
C SER A 169 -7.63 15.32 -0.95
N VAL A 170 -8.37 16.42 -1.13
CA VAL A 170 -8.01 17.53 -2.04
C VAL A 170 -6.63 18.12 -1.75
N TYR A 171 -6.23 18.18 -0.48
CA TYR A 171 -4.95 18.76 -0.05
C TYR A 171 -3.87 17.73 0.24
N ASN A 172 -4.08 16.47 -0.13
CA ASN A 172 -3.10 15.42 0.12
C ASN A 172 -2.39 14.98 -1.16
N THR A 173 -1.20 14.40 -0.99
CA THR A 173 -0.49 13.68 -2.04
C THR A 173 -0.01 12.34 -1.49
N ARG A 174 0.03 11.29 -2.34
CA ARG A 174 0.63 10.01 -1.96
C ARG A 174 2.07 9.93 -2.44
N ILE A 175 2.97 9.64 -1.52
CA ILE A 175 4.39 9.43 -1.78
C ILE A 175 4.73 7.97 -1.46
N SER A 176 5.39 7.28 -2.39
CA SER A 176 5.92 5.93 -2.16
C SER A 176 7.36 6.03 -1.66
N TYR A 177 7.70 5.24 -0.64
CA TYR A 177 9.08 5.09 -0.18
C TYR A 177 9.68 3.70 -0.51
N ALA A 178 9.15 3.06 -1.57
CA ALA A 178 9.69 1.79 -2.08
C ALA A 178 10.99 1.95 -2.90
N SER A 179 11.35 3.16 -3.30
CA SER A 179 12.60 3.47 -4.01
C SER A 179 13.84 3.37 -3.11
N ARG A 180 15.04 3.35 -3.70
CA ARG A 180 16.30 3.35 -2.93
C ARG A 180 16.38 4.60 -2.04
N LEU A 181 17.09 4.48 -0.93
CA LEU A 181 17.19 5.59 0.02
C LEU A 181 17.84 6.84 -0.58
N GLU A 182 18.83 6.66 -1.46
CA GLU A 182 19.52 7.74 -2.15
C GLU A 182 18.56 8.52 -3.05
N ASP A 183 17.72 7.81 -3.82
CA ASP A 183 16.69 8.42 -4.68
C ASP A 183 15.65 9.17 -3.85
N LEU A 184 15.27 8.62 -2.69
CA LEU A 184 14.35 9.29 -1.76
C LEU A 184 14.95 10.55 -1.16
N LYS A 185 16.22 10.54 -0.80
CA LYS A 185 16.94 11.73 -0.30
C LYS A 185 16.94 12.84 -1.35
N GLU A 186 17.30 12.50 -2.57
CA GLU A 186 17.32 13.46 -3.69
C GLU A 186 15.92 14.02 -3.96
N ALA A 187 14.90 13.16 -4.03
CA ALA A 187 13.52 13.60 -4.23
C ALA A 187 13.04 14.54 -3.12
N LEU A 188 13.35 14.22 -1.87
CA LEU A 188 12.98 15.05 -0.72
C LEU A 188 13.71 16.40 -0.71
N ASN A 189 14.97 16.47 -1.11
CA ASN A 189 15.69 17.74 -1.28
C ASN A 189 15.02 18.62 -2.33
N ARG A 190 14.63 18.04 -3.47
CA ARG A 190 13.89 18.77 -4.52
C ARG A 190 12.50 19.23 -4.06
N ILE A 191 11.81 18.42 -3.25
CA ILE A 191 10.52 18.82 -2.63
C ILE A 191 10.75 19.99 -1.68
N GLU A 192 11.77 19.96 -0.86
CA GLU A 192 12.10 21.04 0.07
C GLU A 192 12.40 22.36 -0.65
N GLU A 193 13.21 22.32 -1.69
CA GLU A 193 13.45 23.51 -2.55
C GLU A 193 12.16 24.04 -3.15
N PHE A 194 11.29 23.15 -3.65
CA PHE A 194 10.00 23.53 -4.22
C PHE A 194 9.12 24.21 -3.18
N VAL A 195 8.97 23.61 -2.00
CA VAL A 195 8.16 24.17 -0.90
C VAL A 195 8.71 25.55 -0.45
N ASN A 196 10.02 25.69 -0.34
CA ASN A 196 10.65 26.95 0.05
C ASN A 196 10.46 28.07 -1.00
N ASN A 197 10.42 27.72 -2.28
CA ASN A 197 10.15 28.69 -3.36
C ASN A 197 8.68 29.14 -3.38
N LEU A 198 7.75 28.32 -2.89
CA LEU A 198 6.33 28.69 -2.77
C LEU A 198 6.04 29.65 -1.60
N LYS A 199 6.93 29.71 -0.61
CA LYS A 199 6.78 30.57 0.58
C LYS A 199 7.37 31.99 0.38
N ARG A 200 8.04 32.22 -0.73
CA ARG A 200 8.59 33.51 -1.14
C ARG A 200 7.60 34.30 -2.00
#